data_060c9fd5226a4d1382e12c31e2eda430
#
_entry.id   060c9fd5226a4d1382e12c31e2eda430
#
_cell.length_a   1.000
_cell.length_b   1.000
_cell.length_c   1.000
_cell.angle_alpha   90.00
_cell.angle_beta   90.00
_cell.angle_gamma   90.00
#
_symmetry.space_group_name_H-M   'P 1'
#
loop_
_entity.id
_entity.type
_entity.pdbx_description
1 polymer ?
#
loop_
_entity_poly.entity_id
_entity_poly.type
_entity_poly.pdbx_seq_one_letter_code
_entity_poly.pdbx_strand_id
1 'polypeptide(L)'
;MTSMTTFTKVVLFTDADGYARFREESIPLAQGTPQSMLSYVFASGGYQLRTSPVGFRSQFHCTGAPQWCFILGGQMEIGLQGGVSRVFKPGEHFYSADVLPQGTTFDPAVHGHWSRQVGTDLLITLFVRD
;
A
#
# COMPACT_ATOMS: atom_id res chain seq x y z
N MET A 1 7.48 17.80 -27.68
CA MET A 1 6.43 17.27 -26.82
C MET A 1 6.98 17.02 -25.42
N THR A 2 6.33 17.52 -24.46
CA THR A 2 6.73 17.28 -23.08
C THR A 2 5.96 16.10 -22.57
N SER A 3 6.64 15.06 -22.19
CA SER A 3 6.00 13.99 -21.51
C SER A 3 5.68 14.43 -20.08
N MET A 4 4.44 14.28 -19.69
CA MET A 4 4.07 14.52 -18.31
C MET A 4 4.75 13.47 -17.46
N THR A 5 5.58 13.90 -16.55
CA THR A 5 6.19 13.00 -15.60
C THR A 5 5.26 12.85 -14.42
N THR A 6 4.89 11.63 -14.16
CA THR A 6 4.00 11.29 -13.04
C THR A 6 4.56 10.11 -12.29
N PHE A 7 4.17 10.01 -11.02
CA PHE A 7 4.39 8.84 -10.20
C PHE A 7 3.06 8.11 -10.08
N THR A 8 3.04 6.82 -10.38
CA THR A 8 1.83 6.01 -10.25
C THR A 8 1.73 5.52 -8.82
N LYS A 9 0.74 6.01 -8.10
CA LYS A 9 0.44 5.59 -6.73
C LYS A 9 -0.56 4.45 -6.77
N VAL A 10 -0.16 3.31 -6.24
CA VAL A 10 -1.06 2.15 -6.10
C VAL A 10 -1.82 2.30 -4.79
N VAL A 11 -3.14 2.29 -4.86
CA VAL A 11 -4.00 2.51 -3.69
C VAL A 11 -4.82 1.25 -3.41
N LEU A 12 -4.72 0.79 -2.18
CA LEU A 12 -5.61 -0.22 -1.61
C LEU A 12 -6.67 0.54 -0.82
N PHE A 13 -7.94 0.40 -1.19
CA PHE A 13 -9.00 1.21 -0.59
C PHE A 13 -10.24 0.36 -0.30
N THR A 14 -11.10 0.87 0.57
CA THR A 14 -12.40 0.27 0.87
C THR A 14 -13.43 0.86 -0.07
N ASP A 15 -14.04 0.03 -0.90
CA ASP A 15 -15.06 0.49 -1.84
C ASP A 15 -16.42 0.68 -1.14
N ALA A 16 -17.38 1.24 -1.88
CA ALA A 16 -18.70 1.56 -1.35
C ALA A 16 -19.46 0.33 -0.83
N ASP A 17 -19.16 -0.86 -1.38
CA ASP A 17 -19.77 -2.13 -0.94
C ASP A 17 -19.04 -2.78 0.25
N GLY A 18 -18.01 -2.11 0.78
CA GLY A 18 -17.23 -2.61 1.92
C GLY A 18 -16.03 -3.48 1.55
N TYR A 19 -15.89 -3.87 0.30
CA TYR A 19 -14.79 -4.71 -0.15
C TYR A 19 -13.55 -3.86 -0.45
N ALA A 20 -12.39 -4.39 -0.11
CA ALA A 20 -11.12 -3.78 -0.48
C ALA A 20 -10.83 -4.02 -1.95
N ARG A 21 -10.30 -3.00 -2.62
CA ARG A 21 -9.89 -3.03 -4.04
C ARG A 21 -8.63 -2.23 -4.26
N PHE A 22 -7.95 -2.53 -5.37
CA PHE A 22 -6.82 -1.73 -5.83
C PHE A 22 -7.28 -0.74 -6.89
N ARG A 23 -6.66 0.45 -6.89
CA ARG A 23 -6.74 1.40 -7.99
C ARG A 23 -5.40 2.11 -8.13
N GLU A 24 -5.22 2.84 -9.22
CA GLU A 24 -4.03 3.64 -9.45
C GLU A 24 -4.39 5.10 -9.55
N GLU A 25 -3.54 5.95 -8.97
CA GLU A 25 -3.66 7.41 -9.04
C GLU A 25 -2.35 7.97 -9.58
N SER A 26 -2.43 9.00 -10.40
CA SER A 26 -1.25 9.69 -10.90
C SER A 26 -0.93 10.88 -10.02
N ILE A 27 0.32 10.95 -9.56
CA ILE A 27 0.83 12.09 -8.81
C ILE A 27 1.73 12.87 -9.75
N PRO A 28 1.42 14.15 -10.05
CA PRO A 28 2.28 14.96 -10.90
C PRO A 28 3.64 15.21 -10.25
N LEU A 29 4.71 15.06 -11.03
CA LEU A 29 6.06 15.43 -10.65
C LEU A 29 6.41 16.73 -11.36
N ALA A 30 5.75 17.82 -10.96
CA ALA A 30 5.75 19.10 -11.67
C ALA A 30 6.66 20.15 -11.06
N GLN A 31 7.34 19.81 -9.97
CA GLN A 31 8.29 20.71 -9.30
C GLN A 31 9.72 20.28 -9.60
N GLY A 32 10.67 21.14 -9.24
CA GLY A 32 12.08 20.87 -9.42
C GLY A 32 12.58 21.21 -10.81
N THR A 33 13.52 20.42 -11.30
CA THR A 33 14.19 20.62 -12.59
C THR A 33 14.07 19.36 -13.44
N PRO A 34 14.40 19.42 -14.74
CA PRO A 34 14.41 18.20 -15.56
C PRO A 34 15.33 17.10 -15.03
N GLN A 35 16.34 17.46 -14.23
CA GLN A 35 17.25 16.50 -13.62
C GLN A 35 16.73 15.94 -12.30
N SER A 36 15.72 16.59 -11.69
CA SER A 36 15.21 16.23 -10.38
C SER A 36 13.75 16.69 -10.31
N MET A 37 12.87 15.88 -10.89
CA MET A 37 11.44 16.19 -10.93
C MET A 37 10.78 15.69 -9.66
N LEU A 38 10.05 16.57 -9.00
CA LEU A 38 9.51 16.33 -7.67
C LEU A 38 8.00 16.49 -7.66
N SER A 39 7.35 15.67 -6.82
CA SER A 39 6.00 15.96 -6.38
C SER A 39 6.01 17.14 -5.42
N TYR A 40 4.82 17.67 -5.10
CA TYR A 40 4.70 18.50 -3.91
C TYR A 40 5.05 17.68 -2.66
N VAL A 41 5.38 18.39 -1.58
CA VAL A 41 5.71 17.72 -0.31
C VAL A 41 4.42 17.25 0.36
N PHE A 42 4.33 15.95 0.62
CA PHE A 42 3.22 15.41 1.39
C PHE A 42 3.51 15.55 2.88
N ALA A 43 2.51 16.00 3.62
CA ALA A 43 2.59 15.92 5.07
C ALA A 43 2.55 14.45 5.51
N SER A 44 3.19 14.14 6.61
CA SER A 44 3.18 12.78 7.15
C SER A 44 3.09 12.80 8.67
N GLY A 45 2.49 11.75 9.23
CA GLY A 45 2.37 11.55 10.67
C GLY A 45 3.48 10.69 11.27
N GLY A 46 4.54 10.45 10.53
CA GLY A 46 5.67 9.66 10.99
C GLY A 46 5.86 8.39 10.17
N TYR A 47 6.94 7.69 10.46
CA TYR A 47 7.26 6.45 9.75
C TYR A 47 7.75 5.38 10.71
N GLN A 48 7.62 4.11 10.27
CA GLN A 48 8.11 2.94 11.01
C GLN A 48 8.74 1.96 10.04
N LEU A 49 9.79 1.32 10.49
CA LEU A 49 10.39 0.19 9.80
C LEU A 49 9.89 -1.11 10.42
N ARG A 50 9.65 -2.11 9.58
CA ARG A 50 9.20 -3.43 10.05
C ARG A 50 9.93 -4.52 9.29
N THR A 51 10.27 -5.60 10.00
CA THR A 51 10.69 -6.85 9.37
C THR A 51 9.63 -7.91 9.65
N SER A 52 9.40 -8.77 8.66
CA SER A 52 8.50 -9.91 8.79
C SER A 52 9.25 -11.16 8.35
N PRO A 53 9.24 -12.22 9.15
CA PRO A 53 10.04 -13.42 8.85
C PRO A 53 9.49 -14.15 7.63
N VAL A 54 10.34 -15.01 7.05
CA VAL A 54 9.92 -15.97 6.04
C VAL A 54 8.78 -16.81 6.63
N GLY A 55 7.69 -16.92 5.87
CA GLY A 55 6.49 -17.62 6.32
C GLY A 55 5.45 -16.73 7.00
N PHE A 56 5.74 -15.44 7.19
CA PHE A 56 4.76 -14.52 7.76
C PHE A 56 3.48 -14.49 6.94
N ARG A 57 2.35 -14.53 7.65
CA ARG A 57 1.02 -14.47 7.04
C ARG A 57 0.05 -13.85 8.03
N SER A 58 -0.80 -12.93 7.55
CA SER A 58 -1.86 -12.35 8.38
C SER A 58 -3.22 -12.96 8.04
N GLN A 59 -4.16 -12.76 8.95
CA GLN A 59 -5.59 -12.91 8.68
C GLN A 59 -6.09 -11.69 7.93
N PHE A 60 -7.34 -11.74 7.42
CA PHE A 60 -8.01 -10.55 6.92
C PHE A 60 -8.09 -9.49 8.01
N HIS A 61 -7.69 -8.28 7.68
CA HIS A 61 -7.71 -7.14 8.60
C HIS A 61 -7.79 -5.85 7.80
N CYS A 62 -8.22 -4.78 8.44
CA CYS A 62 -8.19 -3.44 7.89
C CYS A 62 -6.96 -2.69 8.40
N THR A 63 -6.56 -1.66 7.68
CA THR A 63 -5.52 -0.73 8.11
C THR A 63 -6.11 0.19 9.18
N GLY A 64 -5.37 0.44 10.27
CA GLY A 64 -5.86 1.28 11.36
C GLY A 64 -5.95 2.75 10.97
N ALA A 65 -4.99 3.24 10.20
CA ALA A 65 -4.96 4.60 9.64
C ALA A 65 -4.30 4.54 8.27
N PRO A 66 -4.69 5.42 7.34
CA PRO A 66 -4.09 5.41 6.00
C PRO A 66 -2.58 5.58 6.07
N GLN A 67 -1.87 4.80 5.28
CA GLN A 67 -0.41 4.83 5.28
C GLN A 67 0.17 4.25 3.99
N TRP A 68 1.34 4.77 3.62
CA TRP A 68 2.16 4.18 2.57
C TRP A 68 2.90 2.97 3.13
N CYS A 69 3.09 1.98 2.27
CA CYS A 69 3.98 0.85 2.53
C CYS A 69 4.97 0.74 1.37
N PHE A 70 6.25 0.93 1.67
CA PHE A 70 7.34 0.77 0.69
C PHE A 70 8.07 -0.53 0.98
N ILE A 71 8.31 -1.33 -0.06
CA ILE A 71 9.05 -2.58 0.08
C ILE A 71 10.54 -2.27 -0.09
N LEU A 72 11.31 -2.51 0.95
CA LEU A 72 12.76 -2.29 0.95
C LEU A 72 13.53 -3.58 0.68
N GLY A 73 13.00 -4.72 1.09
CA GLY A 73 13.61 -6.02 0.85
C GLY A 73 12.57 -7.12 0.94
N GLY A 74 12.83 -8.24 0.27
CA GLY A 74 11.86 -9.32 0.20
C GLY A 74 10.67 -8.96 -0.68
N GLN A 75 9.59 -9.75 -0.57
CA GLN A 75 8.37 -9.53 -1.34
C GLN A 75 7.15 -9.69 -0.43
N MET A 76 6.11 -8.91 -0.71
CA MET A 76 4.87 -8.93 0.06
C MET A 76 3.69 -9.13 -0.88
N GLU A 77 2.85 -10.10 -0.57
CA GLU A 77 1.59 -10.28 -1.28
C GLU A 77 0.45 -9.71 -0.44
N ILE A 78 -0.40 -8.95 -1.09
CA ILE A 78 -1.66 -8.45 -0.52
C ILE A 78 -2.79 -9.14 -1.24
N GLY A 79 -3.64 -9.84 -0.49
CA GLY A 79 -4.78 -10.55 -1.02
C GLY A 79 -6.10 -9.92 -0.61
N LEU A 80 -7.06 -9.99 -1.51
CA LEU A 80 -8.39 -9.42 -1.34
C LEU A 80 -9.43 -10.54 -1.27
N GLN A 81 -10.64 -10.20 -0.89
CA GLN A 81 -11.78 -11.10 -1.01
C GLN A 81 -11.97 -11.47 -2.48
N GLY A 82 -12.41 -12.69 -2.73
CA GLY A 82 -12.63 -13.16 -4.10
C GLY A 82 -11.39 -13.69 -4.81
N GLY A 83 -10.23 -13.74 -4.14
CA GLY A 83 -9.03 -14.39 -4.66
C GLY A 83 -8.11 -13.48 -5.47
N VAL A 84 -8.42 -12.20 -5.61
CA VAL A 84 -7.51 -11.25 -6.24
C VAL A 84 -6.33 -10.99 -5.29
N SER A 85 -5.12 -10.97 -5.83
CA SER A 85 -3.95 -10.62 -5.04
C SER A 85 -2.92 -9.90 -5.91
N ARG A 86 -1.99 -9.22 -5.23
CA ARG A 86 -0.90 -8.51 -5.89
C ARG A 86 0.37 -8.66 -5.07
N VAL A 87 1.49 -8.93 -5.75
CA VAL A 87 2.81 -9.05 -5.13
C VAL A 87 3.57 -7.77 -5.36
N PHE A 88 4.13 -7.24 -4.29
CA PHE A 88 4.97 -6.04 -4.30
C PHE A 88 6.42 -6.44 -4.01
N LYS A 89 7.33 -5.99 -4.86
CA LYS A 89 8.75 -6.31 -4.83
C LYS A 89 9.57 -5.12 -4.31
N PRO A 90 10.86 -5.30 -3.99
CA PRO A 90 11.70 -4.20 -3.54
C PRO A 90 11.66 -3.02 -4.52
N GLY A 91 11.46 -1.83 -3.98
CA GLY A 91 11.29 -0.60 -4.75
C GLY A 91 9.84 -0.29 -5.13
N GLU A 92 8.93 -1.22 -4.92
CA GLU A 92 7.50 -1.02 -5.14
C GLU A 92 6.80 -0.60 -3.85
N HIS A 93 5.57 -0.15 -3.99
CA HIS A 93 4.79 0.38 -2.87
C HIS A 93 3.31 0.15 -3.06
N PHE A 94 2.56 0.33 -1.98
CA PHE A 94 1.13 0.61 -2.04
C PHE A 94 0.77 1.58 -0.92
N TYR A 95 -0.32 2.31 -1.13
CA TYR A 95 -0.89 3.18 -0.11
C TYR A 95 -2.18 2.52 0.38
N SER A 96 -2.23 2.19 1.66
CA SER A 96 -3.41 1.53 2.21
C SER A 96 -4.36 2.55 2.82
N ALA A 97 -5.52 2.66 2.20
CA ALA A 97 -6.68 3.39 2.70
C ALA A 97 -7.84 2.43 2.98
N ASP A 98 -7.54 1.12 3.12
CA ASP A 98 -8.55 0.11 3.46
C ASP A 98 -8.82 0.15 4.96
N VAL A 99 -9.61 1.14 5.36
CA VAL A 99 -9.96 1.43 6.75
C VAL A 99 -11.41 1.06 6.96
N LEU A 100 -11.69 0.35 8.05
CA LEU A 100 -13.07 -0.01 8.38
C LEU A 100 -13.90 1.25 8.60
N PRO A 101 -15.04 1.42 7.88
CA PRO A 101 -15.88 2.59 8.06
C PRO A 101 -16.37 2.71 9.50
N GLN A 102 -16.45 3.95 9.99
CA GLN A 102 -16.91 4.22 11.34
C GLN A 102 -18.32 3.66 11.54
N GLY A 103 -18.52 3.01 12.70
CA GLY A 103 -19.81 2.40 13.02
C GLY A 103 -20.06 1.04 12.37
N THR A 104 -19.09 0.54 11.60
CA THR A 104 -19.19 -0.77 10.93
C THR A 104 -18.48 -1.82 11.77
N THR A 105 -19.14 -2.96 11.98
CA THR A 105 -18.50 -4.12 12.62
C THR A 105 -17.69 -4.88 11.58
N PHE A 106 -16.46 -5.22 11.92
CA PHE A 106 -15.59 -5.97 11.02
C PHE A 106 -16.17 -7.35 10.72
N ASP A 107 -16.30 -7.66 9.42
CA ASP A 107 -16.73 -8.97 8.93
C ASP A 107 -15.60 -9.54 8.06
N PRO A 108 -14.92 -10.61 8.50
CA PRO A 108 -13.79 -11.17 7.76
C PRO A 108 -14.17 -11.79 6.40
N ALA A 109 -15.47 -11.96 6.13
CA ALA A 109 -15.94 -12.43 4.83
C ALA A 109 -16.16 -11.29 3.83
N VAL A 110 -16.11 -10.04 4.29
CA VAL A 110 -16.37 -8.85 3.47
C VAL A 110 -15.21 -7.88 3.53
N HIS A 111 -14.76 -7.54 4.73
CA HIS A 111 -13.84 -6.42 4.96
C HIS A 111 -12.39 -6.88 4.96
N GLY A 112 -11.51 -5.94 4.60
CA GLY A 112 -10.09 -6.08 4.80
C GLY A 112 -9.36 -6.81 3.70
N HIS A 113 -8.11 -7.01 3.98
CA HIS A 113 -7.13 -7.66 3.12
C HIS A 113 -6.24 -8.53 4.01
N TRP A 114 -5.52 -9.46 3.40
CA TRP A 114 -4.47 -10.20 4.10
C TRP A 114 -3.13 -9.88 3.46
N SER A 115 -2.07 -10.11 4.21
CA SER A 115 -0.71 -9.94 3.74
C SER A 115 0.12 -11.16 4.07
N ARG A 116 1.13 -11.44 3.23
CA ARG A 116 2.10 -12.49 3.52
C ARG A 116 3.46 -12.15 2.91
N GLN A 117 4.49 -12.69 3.53
CA GLN A 117 5.83 -12.71 2.96
C GLN A 117 5.88 -13.77 1.85
N VAL A 118 6.52 -13.44 0.74
CA VAL A 118 6.68 -14.33 -0.42
C VAL A 118 8.17 -14.51 -0.69
N GLY A 119 8.56 -15.72 -1.09
CA GLY A 119 9.93 -16.02 -1.44
C GLY A 119 10.79 -16.40 -0.26
N THR A 120 12.11 -16.33 -0.44
CA THR A 120 13.08 -16.85 0.52
C THR A 120 13.76 -15.78 1.35
N ASP A 121 13.47 -14.49 1.09
CA ASP A 121 14.12 -13.38 1.77
C ASP A 121 13.22 -12.78 2.84
N LEU A 122 13.85 -12.30 3.90
CA LEU A 122 13.19 -11.51 4.94
C LEU A 122 12.46 -10.33 4.30
N LEU A 123 11.21 -10.11 4.68
CA LEU A 123 10.44 -8.97 4.23
C LEU A 123 10.78 -7.74 5.08
N ILE A 124 11.21 -6.67 4.43
CA ILE A 124 11.54 -5.41 5.08
C ILE A 124 10.68 -4.32 4.47
N THR A 125 9.95 -3.61 5.31
CA THR A 125 9.00 -2.58 4.87
C THR A 125 9.19 -1.27 5.63
N LEU A 126 8.87 -0.18 4.95
CA LEU A 126 8.79 1.16 5.53
C LEU A 126 7.33 1.63 5.43
N PHE A 127 6.73 1.92 6.57
CA PHE A 127 5.40 2.52 6.62
C PHE A 127 5.52 4.01 6.87
N VAL A 128 4.82 4.81 6.06
CA VAL A 128 4.73 6.26 6.25
C VAL A 128 3.26 6.63 6.42
N ARG A 129 2.90 7.14 7.59
CA ARG A 129 1.52 7.50 7.91
C ARG A 129 1.17 8.88 7.36
N ASP A 130 -0.09 9.05 7.04
CA ASP A 130 -0.63 10.36 6.69
C ASP A 130 -0.58 11.35 7.86
#